data_18300ae28bfbc85229e7696107952a3d
#
_entry.id   18300ae28bfbc85229e7696107952a3d
#
_cell.length_a   1.000
_cell.length_b   1.000
_cell.length_c   1.000
_cell.angle_alpha   90.00
_cell.angle_beta   90.00
_cell.angle_gamma   90.00
#
_symmetry.space_group_name_H-M   'P 1'
#
loop_
_entity.id
_entity.type
_entity.pdbx_description
1 polymer ?
#
loop_
_entity_poly.entity_id
_entity_poly.type
_entity_poly.pdbx_seq_one_letter_code
_entity_poly.pdbx_strand_id
1 'polypeptide(L)'
;ENDQVSGVLMNDAMMDDRMHVYSAKPCPTHAGIYAIMGVKHGAPRCCIVVYDANAKRVIAELDDVFGFNWSEDGEGVLYSSAVVDTQNNRNINRVHRFDWQSEVNHTLYVYPDNAVFIGVSPAPKGGCFLGVKVNYGDTLMLYLNSEGKATRLSSGKGFFEYIGEKNGRCYFSTDENAPMGHVLSIAAKDVEREGALVDGFAVALAETDASLESVGLTDEGILAVHSRNACSEMALYSFEGKKLREIAMPSEYGA
;
A
#
# COMPACT_ATOMS: atom_id res chain seq x y z
N GLU A 1 24.55 0.78 -17.71
CA GLU A 1 24.43 -0.66 -17.36
C GLU A 1 23.47 -1.28 -18.35
N ASN A 2 23.91 -2.38 -18.98
CA ASN A 2 23.11 -3.08 -19.98
C ASN A 2 21.92 -3.74 -19.28
N ASP A 3 20.70 -3.31 -19.56
CA ASP A 3 19.45 -3.96 -19.20
C ASP A 3 19.31 -5.31 -19.95
N GLN A 4 20.16 -6.25 -19.62
CA GLN A 4 19.98 -7.62 -20.11
C GLN A 4 19.01 -8.34 -19.19
N VAL A 5 17.89 -8.80 -19.75
CA VAL A 5 16.98 -9.74 -19.07
C VAL A 5 17.80 -10.97 -18.69
N SER A 6 18.07 -11.15 -17.40
CA SER A 6 18.91 -12.23 -16.88
C SER A 6 18.16 -13.56 -16.73
N GLY A 7 16.84 -13.56 -16.88
CA GLY A 7 16.01 -14.77 -16.81
C GLY A 7 14.51 -14.47 -16.86
N VAL A 8 13.72 -15.49 -16.97
CA VAL A 8 12.25 -15.45 -16.86
C VAL A 8 11.88 -16.04 -15.52
N LEU A 9 11.26 -15.23 -14.65
CA LEU A 9 10.81 -15.66 -13.32
C LEU A 9 9.69 -16.71 -13.44
N MET A 10 8.72 -16.42 -14.28
CA MET A 10 7.59 -17.29 -14.62
C MET A 10 7.23 -17.11 -16.09
N ASN A 11 6.74 -18.17 -16.72
CA ASN A 11 6.18 -18.12 -18.06
C ASN A 11 4.76 -18.72 -18.05
N ASP A 12 4.05 -18.57 -19.16
CA ASP A 12 2.65 -19.02 -19.30
C ASP A 12 2.47 -20.51 -18.98
N ALA A 13 3.46 -21.37 -19.26
CA ALA A 13 3.42 -22.79 -18.94
C ALA A 13 3.51 -23.09 -17.42
N MET A 14 4.05 -22.16 -16.63
CA MET A 14 4.15 -22.28 -15.16
C MET A 14 2.90 -21.76 -14.45
N MET A 15 2.08 -20.96 -15.14
CA MET A 15 0.90 -20.28 -14.58
C MET A 15 -0.42 -20.75 -15.21
N ASP A 16 -0.49 -21.98 -15.70
CA ASP A 16 -1.70 -22.50 -16.35
C ASP A 16 -2.30 -21.51 -17.38
N ASP A 17 -1.46 -21.07 -18.30
CA ASP A 17 -1.69 -20.41 -19.59
C ASP A 17 -2.49 -19.09 -19.63
N ARG A 18 -2.94 -18.47 -18.52
CA ARG A 18 -3.99 -17.45 -18.64
C ARG A 18 -4.06 -16.38 -17.56
N MET A 19 -2.96 -16.00 -16.97
CA MET A 19 -2.98 -14.90 -15.99
C MET A 19 -2.35 -13.63 -16.58
N HIS A 20 -3.13 -12.54 -16.61
CA HIS A 20 -2.57 -11.21 -16.87
C HIS A 20 -2.01 -10.64 -15.56
N VAL A 21 -0.69 -10.49 -15.50
CA VAL A 21 0.03 -10.04 -14.30
C VAL A 21 0.00 -8.52 -14.21
N TYR A 22 -0.41 -7.98 -13.06
CA TYR A 22 -0.40 -6.56 -12.74
C TYR A 22 0.78 -6.16 -11.86
N SER A 23 1.17 -7.02 -10.91
CA SER A 23 2.22 -6.72 -9.95
C SER A 23 2.90 -7.99 -9.48
N ALA A 24 4.22 -7.92 -9.29
CA ALA A 24 5.00 -8.98 -8.66
C ALA A 24 5.91 -8.35 -7.60
N LYS A 25 5.81 -8.82 -6.35
CA LYS A 25 6.59 -8.32 -5.22
C LYS A 25 7.45 -9.44 -4.66
N PRO A 26 8.79 -9.29 -4.63
CA PRO A 26 9.65 -10.25 -3.94
C PRO A 26 9.39 -10.21 -2.43
N CYS A 27 9.55 -11.36 -1.78
CA CYS A 27 9.55 -11.42 -0.33
C CYS A 27 10.75 -10.60 0.21
N PRO A 28 10.54 -9.70 1.18
CA PRO A 28 11.61 -8.83 1.67
C PRO A 28 12.72 -9.57 2.42
N THR A 29 12.45 -10.76 2.94
CA THR A 29 13.37 -11.52 3.80
C THR A 29 13.83 -12.85 3.21
N HIS A 30 13.12 -13.38 2.20
CA HIS A 30 13.41 -14.70 1.60
C HIS A 30 13.57 -14.58 0.09
N ALA A 31 14.82 -14.63 -0.38
CA ALA A 31 15.12 -14.59 -1.80
C ALA A 31 14.50 -15.78 -2.56
N GLY A 32 13.90 -15.49 -3.70
CA GLY A 32 13.24 -16.49 -4.55
C GLY A 32 11.76 -16.74 -4.23
N ILE A 33 11.22 -16.13 -3.18
CA ILE A 33 9.78 -16.17 -2.89
C ILE A 33 9.13 -14.88 -3.42
N TYR A 34 8.02 -15.02 -4.13
CA TYR A 34 7.29 -13.93 -4.78
C TYR A 34 5.80 -14.02 -4.50
N ALA A 35 5.16 -12.87 -4.32
CA ALA A 35 3.70 -12.74 -4.39
C ALA A 35 3.35 -12.00 -5.69
N ILE A 36 2.56 -12.61 -6.55
CA ILE A 36 2.26 -12.15 -7.91
C ILE A 36 0.76 -11.97 -8.03
N MET A 37 0.32 -10.74 -8.27
CA MET A 37 -1.10 -10.42 -8.45
C MET A 37 -1.43 -10.27 -9.93
N GLY A 38 -2.52 -10.85 -10.32
CA GLY A 38 -3.06 -10.73 -11.67
C GLY A 38 -4.50 -11.21 -11.77
N VAL A 39 -5.03 -11.25 -12.98
CA VAL A 39 -6.36 -11.77 -13.27
C VAL A 39 -6.25 -12.98 -14.18
N LYS A 40 -6.87 -14.09 -13.79
CA LYS A 40 -7.00 -15.28 -14.65
C LYS A 40 -7.99 -14.99 -15.78
N HIS A 41 -7.73 -15.56 -16.96
CA HIS A 41 -8.62 -15.37 -18.12
C HIS A 41 -10.07 -15.76 -17.79
N GLY A 42 -10.98 -14.81 -17.98
CA GLY A 42 -12.41 -15.02 -17.68
C GLY A 42 -12.79 -14.88 -16.20
N ALA A 43 -11.82 -14.66 -15.28
CA ALA A 43 -12.13 -14.38 -13.89
C ALA A 43 -12.58 -12.93 -13.71
N PRO A 44 -13.60 -12.65 -12.88
CA PRO A 44 -14.08 -11.29 -12.64
C PRO A 44 -13.18 -10.48 -11.69
N ARG A 45 -12.25 -11.12 -11.00
CA ARG A 45 -11.41 -10.53 -9.96
C ARG A 45 -9.98 -11.03 -10.00
N CYS A 46 -9.09 -10.27 -9.35
CA CYS A 46 -7.69 -10.64 -9.21
C CYS A 46 -7.49 -11.81 -8.25
N CYS A 47 -6.40 -12.52 -8.45
CA CYS A 47 -5.84 -13.49 -7.51
C CYS A 47 -4.39 -13.13 -7.20
N ILE A 48 -3.87 -13.68 -6.10
CA ILE A 48 -2.43 -13.70 -5.79
C ILE A 48 -1.93 -15.12 -5.94
N VAL A 49 -0.84 -15.28 -6.67
CA VAL A 49 -0.05 -16.51 -6.68
C VAL A 49 1.18 -16.30 -5.82
N VAL A 50 1.35 -17.08 -4.77
CA VAL A 50 2.58 -17.16 -3.99
C VAL A 50 3.46 -18.22 -4.61
N TYR A 51 4.64 -17.83 -5.10
CA TYR A 51 5.51 -18.66 -5.92
C TYR A 51 6.91 -18.78 -5.34
N ASP A 52 7.42 -20.01 -5.27
CA ASP A 52 8.80 -20.33 -4.94
C ASP A 52 9.58 -20.57 -6.24
N ALA A 53 10.41 -19.60 -6.63
CA ALA A 53 11.24 -19.68 -7.82
C ALA A 53 12.42 -20.67 -7.66
N ASN A 54 12.87 -20.93 -6.44
CA ASN A 54 13.96 -21.87 -6.17
C ASN A 54 13.45 -23.32 -6.36
N ALA A 55 12.28 -23.63 -5.80
CA ALA A 55 11.64 -24.93 -5.95
C ALA A 55 10.81 -25.04 -7.24
N LYS A 56 10.60 -23.93 -7.97
CA LYS A 56 9.76 -23.83 -9.19
C LYS A 56 8.35 -24.35 -8.95
N ARG A 57 7.73 -23.96 -7.83
CA ARG A 57 6.39 -24.38 -7.47
C ARG A 57 5.50 -23.23 -7.03
N VAL A 58 4.21 -23.33 -7.31
CA VAL A 58 3.18 -22.52 -6.67
C VAL A 58 2.99 -23.04 -5.23
N ILE A 59 3.09 -22.13 -4.26
CA ILE A 59 2.82 -22.41 -2.84
C ILE A 59 1.32 -22.30 -2.61
N ALA A 60 0.69 -21.20 -3.07
CA ALA A 60 -0.73 -20.98 -2.89
C ALA A 60 -1.29 -20.06 -3.99
N GLU A 61 -2.60 -20.18 -4.19
CA GLU A 61 -3.42 -19.24 -4.93
C GLU A 61 -4.49 -18.66 -4.00
N LEU A 62 -4.60 -17.32 -3.96
CA LEU A 62 -5.52 -16.58 -3.11
C LEU A 62 -6.45 -15.78 -4.03
N ASP A 63 -7.72 -16.11 -4.03
CA ASP A 63 -8.71 -15.55 -4.95
C ASP A 63 -9.43 -14.31 -4.35
N ASP A 64 -10.15 -13.58 -5.21
CA ASP A 64 -10.99 -12.42 -4.86
C ASP A 64 -10.23 -11.26 -4.20
N VAL A 65 -9.01 -11.00 -4.63
CA VAL A 65 -8.09 -10.02 -4.05
C VAL A 65 -8.28 -8.64 -4.67
N PHE A 66 -8.24 -7.58 -3.84
CA PHE A 66 -8.22 -6.18 -4.28
C PHE A 66 -6.84 -5.53 -4.18
N GLY A 67 -6.00 -5.96 -3.25
CA GLY A 67 -4.65 -5.45 -3.06
C GLY A 67 -3.88 -6.28 -2.06
N PHE A 68 -2.55 -6.20 -2.13
CA PHE A 68 -1.69 -6.97 -1.27
C PHE A 68 -0.35 -6.27 -0.98
N ASN A 69 0.26 -6.68 0.12
CA ASN A 69 1.66 -6.42 0.45
C ASN A 69 2.25 -7.60 1.25
N TRP A 70 3.57 -7.66 1.30
CA TRP A 70 4.23 -8.50 2.28
C TRP A 70 4.07 -7.90 3.69
N SER A 71 3.97 -8.73 4.72
CA SER A 71 4.14 -8.30 6.10
C SER A 71 5.58 -7.83 6.33
N GLU A 72 5.80 -7.02 7.37
CA GLU A 72 7.12 -6.46 7.69
C GLU A 72 8.19 -7.54 7.90
N ASP A 73 7.83 -8.65 8.52
CA ASP A 73 8.69 -9.82 8.75
C ASP A 73 8.93 -10.68 7.50
N GLY A 74 8.18 -10.45 6.41
CA GLY A 74 8.24 -11.26 5.18
C GLY A 74 7.68 -12.68 5.32
N GLU A 75 7.10 -13.04 6.47
CA GLU A 75 6.56 -14.38 6.70
C GLU A 75 5.12 -14.53 6.18
N GLY A 76 4.42 -13.40 5.95
CA GLY A 76 3.05 -13.41 5.49
C GLY A 76 2.77 -12.47 4.33
N VAL A 77 1.78 -12.84 3.52
CA VAL A 77 1.15 -11.96 2.53
C VAL A 77 -0.10 -11.36 3.15
N LEU A 78 -0.10 -10.04 3.35
CA LEU A 78 -1.27 -9.27 3.78
C LEU A 78 -2.11 -8.94 2.54
N TYR A 79 -3.39 -9.23 2.56
CA TYR A 79 -4.26 -8.92 1.43
C TYR A 79 -5.70 -8.63 1.85
N SER A 80 -6.43 -7.96 0.98
CA SER A 80 -7.86 -7.69 1.17
C SER A 80 -8.71 -8.44 0.15
N SER A 81 -9.89 -8.87 0.60
CA SER A 81 -10.91 -9.49 -0.24
C SER A 81 -12.29 -8.88 0.06
N ALA A 82 -13.25 -9.08 -0.84
CA ALA A 82 -14.64 -8.76 -0.56
C ALA A 82 -15.57 -9.81 -1.13
N VAL A 83 -16.63 -10.08 -0.36
CA VAL A 83 -17.76 -10.91 -0.78
C VAL A 83 -19.01 -10.04 -0.87
N VAL A 84 -19.76 -10.18 -1.95
CA VAL A 84 -21.04 -9.47 -2.11
C VAL A 84 -22.10 -10.14 -1.24
N ASP A 85 -22.59 -9.41 -0.26
CA ASP A 85 -23.79 -9.78 0.50
C ASP A 85 -25.02 -9.31 -0.28
N THR A 86 -25.59 -10.22 -1.09
CA THR A 86 -26.72 -9.91 -1.96
C THR A 86 -28.02 -9.64 -1.18
N GLN A 87 -28.13 -10.12 0.07
CA GLN A 87 -29.31 -9.90 0.90
C GLN A 87 -29.37 -8.46 1.42
N ASN A 88 -28.21 -7.88 1.76
CA ASN A 88 -28.12 -6.54 2.30
C ASN A 88 -27.54 -5.52 1.30
N ASN A 89 -27.30 -5.94 0.05
CA ASN A 89 -26.74 -5.12 -1.03
C ASN A 89 -25.48 -4.36 -0.61
N ARG A 90 -24.53 -5.06 0.00
CA ARG A 90 -23.27 -4.48 0.47
C ARG A 90 -22.08 -5.42 0.21
N ASN A 91 -20.88 -4.85 0.20
CA ASN A 91 -19.65 -5.63 0.21
C ASN A 91 -19.23 -5.93 1.66
N ILE A 92 -18.91 -7.19 1.94
CA ILE A 92 -18.24 -7.58 3.18
C ILE A 92 -16.75 -7.62 2.88
N ASN A 93 -16.05 -6.58 3.28
CA ASN A 93 -14.60 -6.47 3.08
C ASN A 93 -13.85 -7.14 4.24
N ARG A 94 -12.83 -7.91 3.89
CA ARG A 94 -11.98 -8.64 4.84
C ARG A 94 -10.52 -8.34 4.59
N VAL A 95 -9.73 -8.39 5.64
CA VAL A 95 -8.27 -8.33 5.60
C VAL A 95 -7.73 -9.64 6.10
N HIS A 96 -6.75 -10.19 5.40
CA HIS A 96 -6.17 -11.49 5.65
C HIS A 96 -4.65 -11.41 5.76
N ARG A 97 -4.08 -12.41 6.43
CA ARG A 97 -2.66 -12.77 6.37
C ARG A 97 -2.56 -14.23 5.95
N PHE A 98 -1.86 -14.48 4.88
CA PHE A 98 -1.48 -15.82 4.45
C PHE A 98 -0.02 -16.06 4.83
N ASP A 99 0.24 -16.98 5.75
CA ASP A 99 1.57 -17.40 6.16
C ASP A 99 2.07 -18.47 5.20
N TRP A 100 3.00 -18.09 4.33
CA TRP A 100 3.40 -18.92 3.19
C TRP A 100 4.22 -20.16 3.59
N GLN A 101 4.88 -20.15 4.75
CA GLN A 101 5.65 -21.33 5.24
C GLN A 101 4.74 -22.41 5.79
N SER A 102 3.71 -22.04 6.54
CA SER A 102 2.72 -22.97 7.10
C SER A 102 1.54 -23.24 6.18
N GLU A 103 1.42 -22.46 5.09
CA GLU A 103 0.30 -22.46 4.14
C GLU A 103 -1.07 -22.20 4.83
N VAL A 104 -1.07 -21.38 5.90
CA VAL A 104 -2.28 -21.07 6.70
C VAL A 104 -2.74 -19.65 6.38
N ASN A 105 -4.05 -19.52 6.15
CA ASN A 105 -4.69 -18.24 5.88
C ASN A 105 -5.54 -17.78 7.09
N HIS A 106 -5.24 -16.60 7.61
CA HIS A 106 -5.91 -16.00 8.76
C HIS A 106 -6.72 -14.78 8.33
N THR A 107 -7.98 -14.70 8.75
CA THR A 107 -8.75 -13.44 8.65
C THR A 107 -8.39 -12.58 9.87
N LEU A 108 -7.73 -11.45 9.63
CA LEU A 108 -7.31 -10.51 10.66
C LEU A 108 -8.43 -9.55 11.05
N TYR A 109 -9.24 -9.13 10.07
CA TYR A 109 -10.25 -8.11 10.28
C TYR A 109 -11.41 -8.23 9.29
N VAL A 110 -12.62 -7.96 9.76
CA VAL A 110 -13.81 -7.80 8.92
C VAL A 110 -14.30 -6.36 9.11
N TYR A 111 -14.30 -5.59 8.03
CA TYR A 111 -14.75 -4.21 8.08
C TYR A 111 -16.28 -4.17 8.31
N PRO A 112 -16.76 -3.45 9.34
CA PRO A 112 -18.16 -3.52 9.75
C PRO A 112 -19.13 -2.83 8.79
N ASP A 113 -18.64 -1.81 8.07
CA ASP A 113 -19.46 -0.98 7.19
C ASP A 113 -19.26 -1.34 5.72
N ASN A 114 -19.94 -0.62 4.83
CA ASN A 114 -19.75 -0.75 3.40
C ASN A 114 -18.50 0.01 2.93
N ALA A 115 -17.69 -0.63 2.11
CA ALA A 115 -16.57 0.00 1.44
C ALA A 115 -16.44 -0.51 -0.01
N VAL A 116 -15.87 0.31 -0.87
CA VAL A 116 -15.60 -0.08 -2.27
C VAL A 116 -14.52 -1.15 -2.30
N PHE A 117 -13.40 -0.90 -1.61
CA PHE A 117 -12.33 -1.86 -1.35
C PHE A 117 -11.45 -1.38 -0.19
N ILE A 118 -10.54 -2.24 0.28
CA ILE A 118 -9.55 -1.92 1.30
C ILE A 118 -8.15 -2.16 0.72
N GLY A 119 -7.32 -1.12 0.71
CA GLY A 119 -5.87 -1.25 0.52
C GLY A 119 -5.20 -1.69 1.82
N VAL A 120 -4.17 -2.52 1.74
CA VAL A 120 -3.44 -3.00 2.92
C VAL A 120 -1.95 -2.74 2.75
N SER A 121 -1.30 -2.18 3.78
CA SER A 121 0.15 -1.95 3.84
C SER A 121 0.69 -2.44 5.18
N PRO A 122 1.91 -3.01 5.22
CA PRO A 122 2.53 -3.40 6.47
C PRO A 122 2.74 -2.17 7.36
N ALA A 123 2.64 -2.37 8.66
CA ALA A 123 2.87 -1.34 9.66
C ALA A 123 3.84 -1.86 10.73
N PRO A 124 4.48 -0.95 11.48
CA PRO A 124 5.36 -1.33 12.58
C PRO A 124 4.71 -2.29 13.57
N LYS A 125 5.53 -3.09 14.25
CA LYS A 125 5.11 -4.03 15.31
C LYS A 125 4.18 -5.15 14.82
N GLY A 126 4.28 -5.54 13.55
CA GLY A 126 3.48 -6.62 12.98
C GLY A 126 2.02 -6.28 12.72
N GLY A 127 1.65 -4.99 12.78
CA GLY A 127 0.34 -4.49 12.38
C GLY A 127 0.23 -4.22 10.89
N CYS A 128 -0.88 -3.62 10.48
CA CYS A 128 -1.04 -3.11 9.11
C CYS A 128 -1.87 -1.82 9.07
N PHE A 129 -1.61 -0.98 8.07
CA PHE A 129 -2.44 0.16 7.72
C PHE A 129 -3.48 -0.26 6.68
N LEU A 130 -4.70 0.17 6.89
CA LEU A 130 -5.84 -0.11 6.02
C LEU A 130 -6.38 1.19 5.43
N GLY A 131 -6.20 1.36 4.12
CA GLY A 131 -6.83 2.44 3.36
C GLY A 131 -8.21 1.99 2.89
N VAL A 132 -9.24 2.29 3.67
CA VAL A 132 -10.62 1.92 3.37
C VAL A 132 -11.23 2.94 2.42
N LYS A 133 -11.47 2.56 1.18
CA LYS A 133 -12.18 3.38 0.19
C LYS A 133 -13.68 3.36 0.48
N VAL A 134 -14.16 4.39 1.19
CA VAL A 134 -15.59 4.53 1.52
C VAL A 134 -16.40 4.99 0.32
N ASN A 135 -15.76 5.75 -0.58
CA ASN A 135 -16.25 6.10 -1.92
C ASN A 135 -15.05 6.41 -2.84
N TYR A 136 -15.28 6.89 -4.07
CA TYR A 136 -14.20 7.13 -5.05
C TYR A 136 -13.24 8.28 -4.66
N GLY A 137 -13.66 9.24 -3.83
CA GLY A 137 -12.84 10.38 -3.39
C GLY A 137 -12.26 10.20 -1.98
N ASP A 138 -12.96 9.49 -1.10
CA ASP A 138 -12.69 9.47 0.32
C ASP A 138 -12.02 8.18 0.79
N THR A 139 -11.00 8.31 1.63
CA THR A 139 -10.26 7.19 2.22
C THR A 139 -10.24 7.33 3.73
N LEU A 140 -10.83 6.36 4.43
CA LEU A 140 -10.66 6.21 5.86
C LEU A 140 -9.37 5.41 6.14
N MET A 141 -8.40 6.01 6.82
CA MET A 141 -7.19 5.32 7.25
C MET A 141 -7.39 4.70 8.63
N LEU A 142 -7.14 3.41 8.72
CA LEU A 142 -7.12 2.66 9.98
C LEU A 142 -5.73 2.06 10.20
N TYR A 143 -5.32 1.95 11.45
CA TYR A 143 -4.26 1.06 11.89
C TYR A 143 -4.88 -0.18 12.54
N LEU A 144 -4.47 -1.36 12.10
CA LEU A 144 -4.85 -2.64 12.68
C LEU A 144 -3.63 -3.22 13.38
N ASN A 145 -3.72 -3.44 14.69
CA ASN A 145 -2.63 -4.05 15.43
C ASN A 145 -2.60 -5.58 15.26
N SER A 146 -1.57 -6.24 15.78
CA SER A 146 -1.41 -7.70 15.70
C SER A 146 -2.52 -8.51 16.38
N GLU A 147 -3.29 -7.88 17.28
CA GLU A 147 -4.43 -8.49 17.99
C GLU A 147 -5.76 -8.31 17.23
N GLY A 148 -5.75 -7.62 16.07
CA GLY A 148 -6.94 -7.34 15.29
C GLY A 148 -7.75 -6.14 15.77
N LYS A 149 -7.22 -5.30 16.68
CA LYS A 149 -7.86 -4.06 17.12
C LYS A 149 -7.56 -2.94 16.11
N ALA A 150 -8.63 -2.32 15.60
CA ALA A 150 -8.52 -1.19 14.67
C ALA A 150 -8.54 0.15 15.40
N THR A 151 -7.59 1.04 15.05
CA THR A 151 -7.51 2.43 15.49
C THR A 151 -7.69 3.34 14.28
N ARG A 152 -8.58 4.31 14.37
CA ARG A 152 -8.86 5.26 13.30
C ARG A 152 -7.81 6.36 13.27
N LEU A 153 -7.25 6.65 12.07
CA LEU A 153 -6.17 7.62 11.85
C LEU A 153 -6.56 8.82 10.98
N SER A 154 -7.71 8.79 10.29
CA SER A 154 -8.18 9.92 9.47
C SER A 154 -9.67 10.18 9.66
N SER A 155 -10.17 11.33 9.23
CA SER A 155 -11.60 11.63 9.29
C SER A 155 -12.43 10.85 8.26
N GLY A 156 -11.77 10.27 7.25
CA GLY A 156 -12.41 9.60 6.13
C GLY A 156 -12.97 10.58 5.11
N LYS A 157 -12.42 11.80 5.06
CA LYS A 157 -12.71 12.81 4.03
C LYS A 157 -11.45 13.10 3.25
N GLY A 158 -11.57 13.06 1.91
CA GLY A 158 -10.44 13.22 1.01
C GLY A 158 -9.56 11.97 0.92
N PHE A 159 -8.46 12.11 0.21
CA PHE A 159 -7.46 11.08 0.00
C PHE A 159 -6.56 10.94 1.24
N PHE A 160 -6.22 9.71 1.60
CA PHE A 160 -5.27 9.43 2.68
C PHE A 160 -4.51 8.14 2.37
N GLU A 161 -3.19 8.21 2.26
CA GLU A 161 -2.34 7.08 1.88
C GLU A 161 -1.12 6.96 2.78
N TYR A 162 -0.80 5.76 3.20
CA TYR A 162 0.46 5.45 3.89
C TYR A 162 1.60 5.34 2.89
N ILE A 163 2.67 6.12 3.12
CA ILE A 163 3.85 6.17 2.25
C ILE A 163 4.92 5.18 2.72
N GLY A 164 5.15 5.11 4.04
CA GLY A 164 6.21 4.28 4.61
C GLY A 164 6.60 4.70 6.03
N GLU A 165 7.54 3.95 6.61
CA GLU A 165 8.18 4.28 7.88
C GLU A 165 9.63 4.70 7.64
N LYS A 166 10.07 5.74 8.36
CA LYS A 166 11.47 6.16 8.41
C LYS A 166 11.77 6.81 9.76
N ASN A 167 12.91 6.48 10.34
CA ASN A 167 13.38 7.06 11.61
C ASN A 167 12.36 6.96 12.76
N GLY A 168 11.61 5.84 12.84
CA GLY A 168 10.60 5.60 13.86
C GLY A 168 9.34 6.47 13.70
N ARG A 169 9.09 7.00 12.51
CA ARG A 169 7.88 7.75 12.15
C ARG A 169 7.20 7.15 10.92
N CYS A 170 5.89 7.05 10.97
CA CYS A 170 5.05 6.70 9.83
C CYS A 170 4.64 7.97 9.09
N TYR A 171 4.72 7.95 7.76
CA TYR A 171 4.42 9.07 6.88
C TYR A 171 3.20 8.77 6.02
N PHE A 172 2.39 9.81 5.80
CA PHE A 172 1.14 9.71 5.04
C PHE A 172 1.01 10.91 4.10
N SER A 173 0.55 10.65 2.87
CA SER A 173 0.11 11.68 1.94
C SER A 173 -1.40 11.86 2.05
N THR A 174 -1.87 13.10 2.06
CA THR A 174 -3.30 13.40 2.18
C THR A 174 -3.63 14.79 1.64
N ASP A 175 -4.86 14.96 1.16
CA ASP A 175 -5.47 16.25 0.86
C ASP A 175 -6.49 16.69 1.94
N GLU A 176 -6.62 15.92 3.03
CA GLU A 176 -7.46 16.27 4.17
C GLU A 176 -6.96 17.58 4.81
N ASN A 177 -7.79 18.63 4.77
CA ASN A 177 -7.48 20.02 5.19
C ASN A 177 -6.33 20.71 4.43
N ALA A 178 -5.91 20.17 3.28
CA ALA A 178 -4.86 20.71 2.41
C ALA A 178 -5.16 20.33 0.95
N PRO A 179 -6.04 21.06 0.23
CA PRO A 179 -6.55 20.66 -1.09
C PRO A 179 -5.47 20.37 -2.14
N MET A 180 -4.29 20.96 -2.02
CA MET A 180 -3.16 20.70 -2.92
C MET A 180 -2.29 19.54 -2.44
N GLY A 181 -2.63 18.94 -1.30
CA GLY A 181 -1.90 17.82 -0.69
C GLY A 181 -0.74 18.25 0.21
N HIS A 182 -0.52 17.46 1.25
CA HIS A 182 0.60 17.60 2.18
C HIS A 182 1.07 16.22 2.69
N VAL A 183 2.19 16.19 3.39
CA VAL A 183 2.67 14.96 4.05
C VAL A 183 2.57 15.14 5.56
N LEU A 184 1.87 14.22 6.20
CA LEU A 184 1.78 14.10 7.65
C LEU A 184 2.71 13.01 8.17
N SER A 185 3.14 13.12 9.41
CA SER A 185 3.88 12.06 10.09
C SER A 185 3.45 11.89 11.54
N ILE A 186 3.48 10.65 12.03
CA ILE A 186 3.22 10.29 13.43
C ILE A 186 4.33 9.36 13.92
N ALA A 187 4.72 9.45 15.18
CA ALA A 187 5.65 8.47 15.73
C ALA A 187 5.05 7.06 15.70
N ALA A 188 5.83 6.08 15.23
CA ALA A 188 5.37 4.69 15.09
C ALA A 188 4.83 4.07 16.39
N LYS A 189 5.32 4.55 17.54
CA LYS A 189 4.83 4.13 18.87
C LYS A 189 3.45 4.67 19.23
N ASP A 190 3.00 5.74 18.56
CA ASP A 190 1.77 6.47 18.89
C ASP A 190 0.59 6.12 17.97
N VAL A 191 0.80 5.28 16.93
CA VAL A 191 -0.26 4.91 15.96
C VAL A 191 -1.43 4.14 16.61
N GLU A 192 -1.18 3.46 17.74
CA GLU A 192 -2.19 2.71 18.49
C GLU A 192 -2.93 3.57 19.52
N ARG A 193 -2.48 4.80 19.77
CA ARG A 193 -3.05 5.65 20.80
C ARG A 193 -4.45 6.10 20.41
N GLU A 194 -5.42 5.92 21.30
CA GLU A 194 -6.76 6.48 21.14
C GLU A 194 -6.68 8.01 21.03
N GLY A 195 -7.37 8.59 20.05
CA GLY A 195 -7.32 10.02 19.77
C GLY A 195 -6.11 10.49 18.95
N ALA A 196 -5.32 9.59 18.36
CA ALA A 196 -4.22 9.91 17.43
C ALA A 196 -4.66 10.84 16.26
N LEU A 197 -5.95 10.82 15.93
CA LEU A 197 -6.60 11.69 14.94
C LEU A 197 -6.45 13.20 15.20
N VAL A 198 -6.40 13.65 16.44
CA VAL A 198 -6.55 15.07 16.78
C VAL A 198 -5.20 15.74 17.03
N ASP A 199 -4.28 15.05 17.73
CA ASP A 199 -3.05 15.65 18.23
C ASP A 199 -1.76 14.87 17.89
N GLY A 200 -1.86 13.74 17.17
CA GLY A 200 -0.73 12.83 16.93
C GLY A 200 0.11 13.14 15.70
N PHE A 201 -0.49 13.79 14.69
CA PHE A 201 0.19 14.08 13.44
C PHE A 201 0.93 15.42 13.47
N ALA A 202 2.16 15.40 12.93
CA ALA A 202 2.91 16.60 12.60
C ALA A 202 2.98 16.75 11.06
N VAL A 203 2.99 17.98 10.57
CA VAL A 203 3.22 18.27 9.15
C VAL A 203 4.71 18.06 8.85
N ALA A 204 5.01 17.06 8.01
CA ALA A 204 6.36 16.75 7.55
C ALA A 204 6.70 17.49 6.25
N LEU A 205 5.71 17.66 5.35
CA LEU A 205 5.82 18.52 4.17
C LEU A 205 4.53 19.32 4.07
N ALA A 206 4.63 20.63 4.12
CA ALA A 206 3.48 21.53 4.05
C ALA A 206 2.90 21.59 2.63
N GLU A 207 1.60 21.87 2.54
CA GLU A 207 0.92 22.22 1.30
C GLU A 207 1.62 23.40 0.60
N THR A 208 1.64 23.36 -0.72
CA THR A 208 2.16 24.45 -1.58
C THR A 208 1.05 24.93 -2.53
N ASP A 209 1.38 25.85 -3.41
CA ASP A 209 0.50 26.30 -4.50
C ASP A 209 0.49 25.35 -5.72
N ALA A 210 1.19 24.21 -5.63
CA ALA A 210 1.22 23.15 -6.63
C ALA A 210 0.67 21.85 -6.05
N SER A 211 -0.09 21.08 -6.83
CA SER A 211 -0.69 19.84 -6.39
C SER A 211 0.37 18.76 -6.12
N LEU A 212 0.32 18.13 -4.96
CA LEU A 212 1.17 16.99 -4.62
C LEU A 212 0.67 15.74 -5.33
N GLU A 213 1.40 15.24 -6.32
CA GLU A 213 1.00 14.09 -7.13
C GLU A 213 1.56 12.77 -6.61
N SER A 214 2.79 12.80 -6.13
CA SER A 214 3.47 11.58 -5.69
C SER A 214 4.48 11.88 -4.60
N VAL A 215 4.63 10.95 -3.67
CA VAL A 215 5.56 11.04 -2.55
C VAL A 215 6.25 9.70 -2.33
N GLY A 216 7.54 9.75 -2.07
CA GLY A 216 8.34 8.60 -1.64
C GLY A 216 9.31 8.96 -0.52
N LEU A 217 9.71 7.98 0.25
CA LEU A 217 10.75 8.14 1.27
C LEU A 217 12.09 7.63 0.73
N THR A 218 13.15 8.38 1.02
CA THR A 218 14.54 8.01 0.75
C THR A 218 15.33 7.99 2.06
N ASP A 219 16.60 7.62 2.00
CA ASP A 219 17.48 7.72 3.17
C ASP A 219 17.75 9.16 3.58
N GLU A 220 17.68 10.10 2.62
CA GLU A 220 17.98 11.52 2.85
C GLU A 220 16.75 12.35 3.25
N GLY A 221 15.51 11.88 2.92
CA GLY A 221 14.30 12.65 3.16
C GLY A 221 13.11 12.24 2.33
N ILE A 222 12.22 13.18 2.09
CA ILE A 222 10.96 13.03 1.36
C ILE A 222 11.18 13.47 -0.08
N LEU A 223 11.01 12.54 -1.02
CA LEU A 223 10.96 12.84 -2.45
C LEU A 223 9.52 13.16 -2.82
N ALA A 224 9.27 14.36 -3.33
CA ALA A 224 7.94 14.78 -3.72
C ALA A 224 7.90 15.24 -5.18
N VAL A 225 6.83 14.85 -5.88
CA VAL A 225 6.48 15.35 -7.20
C VAL A 225 5.25 16.23 -7.07
N HIS A 226 5.37 17.47 -7.52
CA HIS A 226 4.30 18.44 -7.56
C HIS A 226 3.92 18.72 -9.02
N SER A 227 2.64 19.01 -9.27
CA SER A 227 2.16 19.46 -10.58
C SER A 227 1.71 20.91 -10.51
N ARG A 228 2.24 21.70 -11.43
CA ARG A 228 1.88 23.10 -11.63
C ARG A 228 1.67 23.36 -13.12
N ASN A 229 0.47 23.80 -13.52
CA ASN A 229 0.16 24.09 -14.91
C ASN A 229 0.51 22.92 -15.88
N ALA A 230 0.20 21.70 -15.48
CA ALA A 230 0.52 20.46 -16.20
C ALA A 230 2.03 20.17 -16.38
N CYS A 231 2.89 20.83 -15.63
CA CYS A 231 4.31 20.52 -15.57
C CYS A 231 4.63 19.89 -14.22
N SER A 232 5.37 18.78 -14.23
CA SER A 232 5.80 18.10 -13.00
C SER A 232 7.11 18.68 -12.49
N GLU A 233 7.17 18.99 -11.21
CA GLU A 233 8.36 19.45 -10.49
C GLU A 233 8.74 18.42 -9.43
N MET A 234 9.96 17.88 -9.49
CA MET A 234 10.45 16.91 -8.52
C MET A 234 11.48 17.55 -7.59
N ALA A 235 11.34 17.35 -6.30
CA ALA A 235 12.31 17.84 -5.33
C ALA A 235 12.45 16.88 -4.15
N LEU A 236 13.64 16.90 -3.55
CA LEU A 236 13.95 16.25 -2.28
C LEU A 236 13.84 17.26 -1.14
N TYR A 237 13.13 16.86 -0.09
CA TYR A 237 12.96 17.63 1.15
C TYR A 237 13.53 16.86 2.33
N SER A 238 13.99 17.57 3.37
CA SER A 238 14.30 16.92 4.64
C SER A 238 13.02 16.38 5.29
N PHE A 239 13.15 15.55 6.31
CA PHE A 239 11.99 15.03 7.05
C PHE A 239 11.22 16.10 7.85
N GLU A 240 11.78 17.33 7.96
CA GLU A 240 11.15 18.52 8.54
C GLU A 240 10.57 19.47 7.46
N GLY A 241 10.53 19.04 6.20
CA GLY A 241 9.91 19.77 5.09
C GLY A 241 10.78 20.87 4.46
N LYS A 242 12.07 20.94 4.79
CA LYS A 242 12.99 21.89 4.15
C LYS A 242 13.44 21.36 2.79
N LYS A 243 13.24 22.12 1.71
CA LYS A 243 13.75 21.77 0.37
C LYS A 243 15.28 21.65 0.40
N LEU A 244 15.80 20.48 0.03
CA LEU A 244 17.23 20.18 -0.04
C LEU A 244 17.77 20.42 -1.44
N ARG A 245 17.09 19.90 -2.46
CA ARG A 245 17.46 20.08 -3.87
C ARG A 245 16.28 19.82 -4.80
N GLU A 246 16.35 20.42 -5.98
CA GLU A 246 15.51 20.05 -7.11
C GLU A 246 16.12 18.85 -7.85
N ILE A 247 15.27 18.06 -8.47
CA ILE A 247 15.67 16.92 -9.30
C ILE A 247 15.20 17.22 -10.71
N ALA A 248 16.16 17.28 -11.66
CA ALA A 248 15.84 17.54 -13.05
C ALA A 248 14.94 16.43 -13.61
N MET A 249 13.82 16.81 -14.17
CA MET A 249 12.93 15.91 -14.89
C MET A 249 13.48 15.63 -16.29
N PRO A 250 13.23 14.45 -16.88
CA PRO A 250 13.73 14.08 -18.20
C PRO A 250 13.11 14.92 -19.33
N SER A 251 11.98 15.57 -19.10
CA SER A 251 11.34 16.51 -20.03
C SER A 251 10.69 17.67 -19.28
N GLU A 252 10.41 18.79 -19.99
CA GLU A 252 9.71 19.96 -19.43
C GLU A 252 8.26 19.65 -19.00
N TYR A 253 7.66 18.59 -19.54
CA TYR A 253 6.27 18.20 -19.28
C TYR A 253 6.13 17.02 -18.29
N GLY A 254 7.24 16.62 -17.68
CA GLY A 254 7.27 15.45 -16.81
C GLY A 254 7.57 14.13 -17.53
N ALA A 255 7.45 13.02 -16.84
CA ALA A 255 7.69 11.68 -17.38
C ALA A 255 6.37 11.01 -17.78
#